data_319ae39bc9b9742a57f4c9afa6ae61e2
#
_entry.id   319ae39bc9b9742a57f4c9afa6ae61e2
#
_cell.length_a   1.000
_cell.length_b   1.000
_cell.length_c   1.000
_cell.angle_alpha   90.00
_cell.angle_beta   90.00
_cell.angle_gamma   90.00
#
_symmetry.space_group_name_H-M   'P 1'
#
loop_
_entity.id
_entity.type
_entity.pdbx_description
1 polymer ?
#
loop_
_entity_poly.entity_id
_entity_poly.type
_entity_poly.pdbx_seq_one_letter_code
_entity_poly.pdbx_strand_id
1 'polypeptide(L)'
;MELQIRKLSKTYANGVVALDNVSLTIPPGMFGLLGPNGAGKSTLMRTLATLQECDSGSIFFGDYDVLDDKDEIRRMLGYLPQDFGLYPKVTAYELLDHFAMLKGLSQRARRREVVDGLLQQTNLFDVRHQRLGSFSG
;
A
#
# COMPACT_ATOMS: atom_id res chain seq x y z
N MET A 1 16.06 3.79 4.90
CA MET A 1 15.94 2.52 5.65
C MET A 1 15.99 1.37 4.67
N GLU A 2 16.56 0.26 5.06
CA GLU A 2 16.65 -0.98 4.31
C GLU A 2 15.49 -1.91 4.67
N LEU A 3 14.98 -2.67 3.70
CA LEU A 3 13.99 -3.72 3.93
C LEU A 3 14.66 -5.09 3.88
N GLN A 4 14.56 -5.84 4.97
CA GLN A 4 15.12 -7.19 5.07
C GLN A 4 14.00 -8.22 5.23
N ILE A 5 13.95 -9.18 4.33
CA ILE A 5 13.02 -10.31 4.34
C ILE A 5 13.83 -11.58 4.60
N ARG A 6 13.42 -12.39 5.57
CA ARG A 6 14.14 -13.61 5.95
C ARG A 6 13.21 -14.80 6.01
N LYS A 7 13.47 -15.79 5.17
CA LYS A 7 12.78 -17.10 5.13
C LYS A 7 11.25 -16.97 5.13
N LEU A 8 10.73 -15.99 4.38
CA LEU A 8 9.31 -15.72 4.32
C LEU A 8 8.58 -16.81 3.53
N SER A 9 7.57 -17.40 4.13
CA SER A 9 6.76 -18.43 3.50
C SER A 9 5.27 -18.14 3.65
N LYS A 10 4.50 -18.47 2.60
CA LYS A 10 3.04 -18.36 2.57
C LYS A 10 2.43 -19.41 1.69
N THR A 11 1.55 -20.21 2.27
CA THR A 11 0.70 -21.18 1.57
C THR A 11 -0.76 -20.80 1.77
N TYR A 12 -1.53 -20.75 0.70
CA TYR A 12 -2.96 -20.47 0.77
C TYR A 12 -3.76 -21.73 1.15
N ALA A 13 -4.99 -21.55 1.62
CA ALA A 13 -5.87 -22.63 2.04
C ALA A 13 -6.15 -23.67 0.94
N ASN A 14 -6.04 -23.28 -0.34
CA ASN A 14 -6.16 -24.19 -1.48
C ASN A 14 -4.89 -24.98 -1.80
N GLY A 15 -3.86 -24.91 -0.93
CA GLY A 15 -2.60 -25.61 -1.08
C GLY A 15 -1.56 -24.93 -1.99
N VAL A 16 -1.87 -23.77 -2.55
CA VAL A 16 -0.91 -23.02 -3.39
C VAL A 16 0.16 -22.42 -2.51
N VAL A 17 1.41 -22.82 -2.74
CA VAL A 17 2.60 -22.21 -2.11
C VAL A 17 2.94 -20.94 -2.88
N ALA A 18 2.62 -19.79 -2.31
CA ALA A 18 2.84 -18.49 -2.93
C ALA A 18 4.22 -17.91 -2.64
N LEU A 19 4.75 -18.14 -1.46
CA LEU A 19 6.11 -17.80 -1.06
C LEU A 19 6.74 -19.02 -0.38
N ASP A 20 7.93 -19.38 -0.81
CA ASP A 20 8.66 -20.52 -0.28
C ASP A 20 10.05 -20.07 0.17
N ASN A 21 10.20 -19.87 1.47
CA ASN A 21 11.47 -19.55 2.12
C ASN A 21 12.23 -18.36 1.49
N VAL A 22 11.48 -17.33 1.09
CA VAL A 22 12.03 -16.16 0.39
C VAL A 22 12.89 -15.32 1.32
N SER A 23 14.14 -15.07 0.92
CA SER A 23 15.04 -14.14 1.61
C SER A 23 15.54 -13.10 0.63
N LEU A 24 15.40 -11.82 0.99
CA LEU A 24 15.71 -10.69 0.13
C LEU A 24 16.08 -9.47 0.97
N THR A 25 17.10 -8.75 0.54
CA THR A 25 17.46 -7.44 1.11
C THR A 25 17.27 -6.38 0.04
N ILE A 26 16.47 -5.37 0.35
CA ILE A 26 16.17 -4.25 -0.53
C ILE A 26 16.77 -2.98 0.06
N PRO A 27 17.81 -2.41 -0.57
CA PRO A 27 18.39 -1.15 -0.12
C PRO A 27 17.44 0.03 -0.38
N PRO A 28 17.69 1.20 0.25
CA PRO A 28 16.96 2.41 -0.08
C PRO A 28 17.07 2.76 -1.57
N GLY A 29 15.96 3.19 -2.17
CA GLY A 29 15.90 3.56 -3.57
C GLY A 29 14.75 2.88 -4.31
N MET A 30 14.81 2.94 -5.64
CA MET A 30 13.83 2.28 -6.50
C MET A 30 14.24 0.82 -6.73
N PHE A 31 13.35 -0.10 -6.44
CA PHE A 31 13.56 -1.53 -6.61
C PHE A 31 12.45 -2.15 -7.46
N GLY A 32 12.82 -2.90 -8.48
CA GLY A 32 11.89 -3.60 -9.36
C GLY A 32 11.73 -5.07 -8.97
N LEU A 33 10.50 -5.50 -8.75
CA LEU A 33 10.16 -6.91 -8.53
C LEU A 33 9.60 -7.51 -9.81
N LEU A 34 10.38 -8.33 -10.48
CA LEU A 34 10.05 -8.93 -11.77
C LEU A 34 9.79 -10.44 -11.62
N GLY A 35 8.92 -10.95 -12.46
CA GLY A 35 8.61 -12.38 -12.52
C GLY A 35 7.29 -12.64 -13.23
N PRO A 36 7.03 -13.89 -13.65
CA PRO A 36 5.79 -14.28 -14.29
C PRO A 36 4.58 -14.16 -13.34
N ASN A 37 3.38 -14.18 -13.89
CA ASN A 37 2.16 -14.28 -13.08
C ASN A 37 2.20 -15.58 -12.28
N GLY A 38 1.80 -15.50 -10.99
CA GLY A 38 1.87 -16.62 -10.07
C GLY A 38 3.22 -16.82 -9.36
N ALA A 39 4.22 -15.95 -9.61
CA ALA A 39 5.52 -16.01 -8.92
C ALA A 39 5.50 -15.51 -7.46
N GLY A 40 4.34 -15.15 -6.91
CA GLY A 40 4.21 -14.66 -5.52
C GLY A 40 4.42 -13.17 -5.33
N LYS A 41 4.62 -12.38 -6.38
CA LYS A 41 4.83 -10.92 -6.31
C LYS A 41 3.72 -10.20 -5.53
N SER A 42 2.46 -10.44 -5.88
CA SER A 42 1.31 -9.82 -5.22
C SER A 42 1.17 -10.26 -3.77
N THR A 43 1.50 -11.52 -3.47
CA THR A 43 1.52 -12.04 -2.11
C THR A 43 2.57 -11.33 -1.27
N LEU A 44 3.80 -11.20 -1.79
CA LEU A 44 4.87 -10.48 -1.14
C LEU A 44 4.47 -9.02 -0.88
N MET A 45 3.96 -8.32 -1.91
CA MET A 45 3.55 -6.92 -1.78
C MET A 45 2.43 -6.72 -0.74
N ARG A 46 1.44 -7.62 -0.70
CA ARG A 46 0.36 -7.57 0.31
C ARG A 46 0.87 -7.83 1.72
N THR A 47 1.83 -8.74 1.87
CA THR A 47 2.44 -9.04 3.17
C THR A 47 3.25 -7.83 3.66
N LEU A 48 4.06 -7.21 2.80
CA LEU A 48 4.77 -5.97 3.10
C LEU A 48 3.83 -4.81 3.45
N ALA A 49 2.69 -4.74 2.75
CA ALA A 49 1.67 -3.73 3.01
C ALA A 49 0.82 -4.02 4.28
N THR A 50 1.15 -5.05 5.03
CA THR A 50 0.40 -5.49 6.24
C THR A 50 -1.07 -5.87 5.99
N LEU A 51 -1.42 -6.19 4.74
CA LEU A 51 -2.77 -6.59 4.33
C LEU A 51 -2.97 -8.10 4.39
N GLN A 52 -1.92 -8.86 4.57
CA GLN A 52 -1.91 -10.31 4.60
C GLN A 52 -0.83 -10.82 5.55
N GLU A 53 -1.11 -11.89 6.25
CA GLU A 53 -0.13 -12.56 7.11
C GLU A 53 0.65 -13.62 6.35
N CYS A 54 1.92 -13.80 6.71
CA CYS A 54 2.73 -14.94 6.29
C CYS A 54 2.54 -16.12 7.27
N ASP A 55 3.00 -17.29 6.86
CA ASP A 55 2.95 -18.49 7.72
C ASP A 55 4.22 -18.61 8.57
N SER A 56 5.35 -18.13 8.05
CA SER A 56 6.63 -18.10 8.76
C SER A 56 7.58 -17.09 8.14
N GLY A 57 8.66 -16.79 8.85
CA GLY A 57 9.68 -15.85 8.45
C GLY A 57 9.58 -14.52 9.19
N SER A 58 10.41 -13.57 8.81
CA SER A 58 10.43 -12.22 9.40
C SER A 58 10.70 -11.15 8.35
N ILE A 59 10.20 -9.95 8.61
CA ILE A 59 10.38 -8.79 7.75
C ILE A 59 10.74 -7.60 8.62
N PHE A 60 11.86 -6.96 8.34
CA PHE A 60 12.31 -5.76 9.04
C PHE A 60 12.43 -4.58 8.08
N PHE A 61 11.92 -3.43 8.47
CA PHE A 61 12.12 -2.15 7.80
C PHE A 61 12.90 -1.22 8.74
N GLY A 62 14.22 -1.16 8.54
CA GLY A 62 15.10 -0.59 9.56
C GLY A 62 14.98 -1.35 10.87
N ASP A 63 14.62 -0.65 11.94
CA ASP A 63 14.45 -1.23 13.29
C ASP A 63 13.02 -1.74 13.57
N TYR A 64 12.08 -1.56 12.62
CA TYR A 64 10.69 -1.99 12.80
C TYR A 64 10.46 -3.40 12.29
N ASP A 65 9.78 -4.24 13.08
CA ASP A 65 9.23 -5.51 12.63
C ASP A 65 7.91 -5.28 11.89
N VAL A 66 7.88 -5.54 10.58
CA VAL A 66 6.70 -5.28 9.74
C VAL A 66 5.50 -6.13 10.15
N LEU A 67 5.74 -7.29 10.76
CA LEU A 67 4.68 -8.22 11.17
C LEU A 67 4.07 -7.84 12.53
N ASP A 68 4.87 -7.27 13.43
CA ASP A 68 4.45 -6.91 14.78
C ASP A 68 4.11 -5.42 14.91
N ASP A 69 4.92 -4.52 14.33
CA ASP A 69 4.75 -3.07 14.40
C ASP A 69 3.83 -2.52 13.29
N LYS A 70 2.75 -3.21 12.98
CA LYS A 70 1.87 -2.92 11.82
C LYS A 70 1.38 -1.47 11.79
N ASP A 71 1.05 -0.88 12.93
CA ASP A 71 0.51 0.48 12.97
C ASP A 71 1.57 1.52 12.64
N GLU A 72 2.81 1.35 13.10
CA GLU A 72 3.92 2.23 12.73
C GLU A 72 4.27 2.09 11.24
N ILE A 73 4.30 0.87 10.74
CA ILE A 73 4.51 0.60 9.31
C ILE A 73 3.44 1.27 8.47
N ARG A 74 2.15 1.13 8.81
CA ARG A 74 1.03 1.75 8.08
C ARG A 74 1.07 3.28 8.05
N ARG A 75 1.66 3.92 9.06
CA ARG A 75 1.85 5.38 9.06
C ARG A 75 2.89 5.83 8.04
N MET A 76 3.93 5.03 7.83
CA MET A 76 5.04 5.32 6.91
C MET A 76 4.79 4.82 5.48
N LEU A 77 3.96 3.77 5.34
CA LEU A 77 3.76 3.05 4.09
C LEU A 77 2.73 3.75 3.19
N GLY A 78 3.05 3.84 1.90
CA GLY A 78 2.09 4.02 0.82
C GLY A 78 1.97 2.74 -0.01
N TYR A 79 0.76 2.25 -0.24
CA TYR A 79 0.51 1.07 -1.05
C TYR A 79 -0.50 1.36 -2.15
N LEU A 80 -0.11 1.08 -3.39
CA LEU A 80 -0.98 1.18 -4.56
C LEU A 80 -1.19 -0.23 -5.12
N PRO A 81 -2.38 -0.83 -4.95
CA PRO A 81 -2.66 -2.15 -5.48
C PRO A 81 -2.83 -2.13 -7.01
N GLN A 82 -2.59 -3.26 -7.65
CA GLN A 82 -2.77 -3.42 -9.09
C GLN A 82 -4.25 -3.24 -9.49
N ASP A 83 -5.15 -3.87 -8.73
CA ASP A 83 -6.59 -3.73 -8.93
C ASP A 83 -7.12 -2.69 -7.94
N PHE A 84 -7.27 -1.48 -8.42
CA PHE A 84 -7.82 -0.38 -7.68
C PHE A 84 -9.34 -0.46 -7.75
N GLY A 85 -9.95 -1.20 -6.84
CA GLY A 85 -11.39 -1.16 -6.61
C GLY A 85 -11.79 0.20 -6.06
N LEU A 86 -11.73 1.25 -6.89
CA LEU A 86 -12.19 2.58 -6.52
C LEU A 86 -13.70 2.53 -6.26
N TYR A 87 -14.13 3.22 -5.23
CA TYR A 87 -15.55 3.44 -4.97
C TYR A 87 -16.12 4.32 -6.09
N PRO A 88 -16.85 3.77 -7.09
CA PRO A 88 -17.20 4.51 -8.31
C PRO A 88 -18.17 5.68 -8.03
N LYS A 89 -18.85 5.65 -6.89
CA LYS A 89 -19.83 6.68 -6.50
C LYS A 89 -19.24 7.83 -5.70
N VAL A 90 -17.99 7.72 -5.25
CA VAL A 90 -17.28 8.70 -4.43
C VAL A 90 -16.49 9.64 -5.33
N THR A 91 -16.37 10.90 -4.96
CA THR A 91 -15.54 11.88 -5.68
C THR A 91 -14.07 11.74 -5.28
N ALA A 92 -13.17 12.28 -6.12
CA ALA A 92 -11.74 12.30 -5.79
C ALA A 92 -11.47 13.07 -4.50
N TYR A 93 -12.17 14.19 -4.28
CA TYR A 93 -12.06 14.98 -3.06
C TYR A 93 -12.48 14.18 -1.82
N GLU A 94 -13.66 13.55 -1.85
CA GLU A 94 -14.18 12.76 -0.72
C GLU A 94 -13.24 11.58 -0.36
N LEU A 95 -12.70 10.90 -1.35
CA LEU A 95 -11.77 9.79 -1.13
C LEU A 95 -10.47 10.27 -0.47
N LEU A 96 -9.87 11.35 -0.98
CA LEU A 96 -8.65 11.92 -0.42
C LEU A 96 -8.87 12.52 0.98
N ASP A 97 -10.01 13.18 1.22
CA ASP A 97 -10.36 13.69 2.56
C ASP A 97 -10.50 12.54 3.57
N HIS A 98 -11.11 11.43 3.16
CA HIS A 98 -11.22 10.23 4.00
C HIS A 98 -9.85 9.63 4.30
N PHE A 99 -8.98 9.46 3.31
CA PHE A 99 -7.62 8.96 3.52
C PHE A 99 -6.77 9.91 4.38
N ALA A 100 -6.91 11.21 4.20
CA ALA A 100 -6.23 12.20 5.02
C ALA A 100 -6.65 12.08 6.50
N MET A 101 -7.95 11.85 6.76
CA MET A 101 -8.46 11.60 8.11
C MET A 101 -7.88 10.31 8.70
N LEU A 102 -7.84 9.22 7.94
CA LEU A 102 -7.22 7.96 8.37
C LEU A 102 -5.72 8.09 8.65
N LYS A 103 -5.04 8.99 7.97
CA LYS A 103 -3.62 9.33 8.21
C LYS A 103 -3.40 10.30 9.38
N GLY A 104 -4.44 10.63 10.15
CA GLY A 104 -4.35 11.43 11.36
C GLY A 104 -4.57 12.92 11.19
N LEU A 105 -4.95 13.40 9.99
CA LEU A 105 -5.31 14.79 9.76
C LEU A 105 -6.74 15.07 10.27
N SER A 106 -6.92 15.19 11.58
CA SER A 106 -8.22 15.36 12.22
C SER A 106 -8.86 16.74 11.98
N GLN A 107 -8.03 17.80 11.87
CA GLN A 107 -8.52 19.17 11.65
C GLN A 107 -8.99 19.37 10.21
N ARG A 108 -10.29 19.69 10.05
CA ARG A 108 -10.93 19.83 8.74
C ARG A 108 -10.26 20.89 7.84
N ALA A 109 -9.89 22.05 8.40
CA ALA A 109 -9.23 23.10 7.63
C ALA A 109 -7.88 22.64 7.08
N ARG A 110 -7.08 21.99 7.90
CA ARG A 110 -5.76 21.44 7.51
C ARG A 110 -5.91 20.33 6.47
N ARG A 111 -6.89 19.45 6.67
CA ARG A 111 -7.20 18.36 5.73
C ARG A 111 -7.56 18.90 4.35
N ARG A 112 -8.43 19.92 4.30
CA ARG A 112 -8.82 20.59 3.05
C ARG A 112 -7.63 21.18 2.32
N GLU A 113 -6.75 21.89 3.03
CA GLU A 113 -5.53 22.48 2.45
C GLU A 113 -4.65 21.41 1.81
N VAL A 114 -4.40 20.29 2.51
CA VAL A 114 -3.58 19.19 2.02
C VAL A 114 -4.22 18.50 0.81
N VAL A 115 -5.52 18.22 0.87
CA VAL A 115 -6.26 17.55 -0.22
C VAL A 115 -6.29 18.43 -1.47
N ASP A 116 -6.59 19.72 -1.33
CA ASP A 116 -6.57 20.66 -2.45
C ASP A 116 -5.16 20.78 -3.07
N GLY A 117 -4.13 20.83 -2.26
CA GLY A 117 -2.75 20.85 -2.72
C GLY A 117 -2.37 19.59 -3.51
N LEU A 118 -2.74 18.42 -3.04
CA LEU A 118 -2.51 17.15 -3.74
C LEU A 118 -3.26 17.08 -5.07
N LEU A 119 -4.52 17.52 -5.10
CA LEU A 119 -5.32 17.58 -6.32
C LEU A 119 -4.74 18.52 -7.37
N GLN A 120 -4.16 19.65 -6.93
CA GLN A 120 -3.44 20.57 -7.82
C GLN A 120 -2.17 19.95 -8.38
N GLN A 121 -1.36 19.29 -7.54
CA GLN A 121 -0.12 18.63 -7.96
C GLN A 121 -0.36 17.49 -8.96
N THR A 122 -1.50 16.82 -8.87
CA THR A 122 -1.87 15.72 -9.76
C THR A 122 -2.75 16.14 -10.94
N ASN A 123 -3.00 17.43 -11.13
CA ASN A 123 -3.88 18.00 -12.17
C ASN A 123 -5.33 17.46 -12.10
N LEU A 124 -5.79 17.12 -10.92
CA LEU A 124 -7.16 16.62 -10.68
C LEU A 124 -8.07 17.64 -10.00
N PHE A 125 -7.56 18.85 -9.73
CA PHE A 125 -8.30 19.86 -8.97
C PHE A 125 -9.63 20.26 -9.64
N ASP A 126 -9.64 20.43 -10.96
CA ASP A 126 -10.84 20.86 -11.71
C ASP A 126 -11.94 19.78 -11.73
N VAL A 127 -11.55 18.51 -11.64
CA VAL A 127 -12.46 17.36 -11.65
C VAL A 127 -12.69 16.75 -10.26
N ARG A 128 -12.25 17.43 -9.18
CA ARG A 128 -12.28 16.92 -7.81
C ARG A 128 -13.65 16.51 -7.27
N HIS A 129 -14.71 17.08 -7.81
CA HIS A 129 -16.10 16.79 -7.44
C HIS A 129 -16.79 15.83 -8.42
N GLN A 130 -16.09 15.34 -9.42
CA GLN A 130 -16.61 14.29 -10.30
C GLN A 130 -16.44 12.92 -9.62
N ARG A 131 -17.37 12.00 -9.90
CA ARG A 131 -17.30 10.63 -9.36
C ARG A 131 -16.14 9.88 -9.99
N LEU A 132 -15.44 9.10 -9.20
CA LEU A 132 -14.28 8.32 -9.66
C LEU A 132 -14.63 7.33 -10.75
N GLY A 133 -15.85 6.79 -10.76
CA GLY A 133 -16.33 5.91 -11.83
C GLY A 133 -16.44 6.58 -13.21
N SER A 134 -16.36 7.92 -13.28
CA SER A 134 -16.35 8.66 -14.56
C SER A 134 -14.94 8.92 -15.09
N PHE A 135 -13.91 8.64 -14.30
CA PHE A 135 -12.52 8.81 -14.75
C PHE A 135 -12.18 7.70 -15.75
N SER A 136 -11.65 8.07 -16.90
CA SER A 136 -11.06 7.10 -17.82
C SER A 136 -9.79 6.52 -17.20
N GLY A 137 -9.71 5.22 -17.18
CA GLY A 137 -8.52 4.52 -16.71
C GLY A 137 -7.29 4.79 -17.58
#